data_686aba324d408aaed0701cdceb8c8712
#
_entry.id   686aba324d408aaed0701cdceb8c8712
#
_cell.length_a   1.000
_cell.length_b   1.000
_cell.length_c   1.000
_cell.angle_alpha   90.00
_cell.angle_beta   90.00
_cell.angle_gamma   90.00
#
_symmetry.space_group_name_H-M   'P 1'
#
loop_
_entity.id
_entity.type
_entity.pdbx_description
1 polymer ?
#
loop_
_entity_poly.entity_id
_entity_poly.type
_entity_poly.pdbx_seq_one_letter_code
_entity_poly.pdbx_strand_id
1 'polypeptide(L)'
;IVDAGKYPAVVKGTQDRKEALKDADGVLITILQGGVEVWRHDIEIPKKYNVDICVGDTRGPSGIFRFLRTAPVLLDIIRDCEEVCPNAVVLNYTNPMAMLVSYLQSMSDMNITGLCHSVQGTAEMLAKWIGAEEKQVRYTCAGINHQAFYLDFEVDGKDAYPDLYKAIEREEVAAEEPVRIEMFKKLGYFNTESSGHNSEYVAWFRKRPDLIEKYCTHGTGWNPGAYGFILDEYLGREDTWEKEYTDWLENGEVDLERGEEYASNIFNAVFGDHTPYFFNGNLKNHGYITNVKQGVCVEVPTVATEAGIVPIKQITLPD
;
A
#
# COMPACT_ATOMS: atom_id res chain seq x y z
N ILE A 1 25.07 -5.79 4.28
CA ILE A 1 24.34 -5.17 5.40
C ILE A 1 24.66 -5.91 6.71
N VAL A 2 24.37 -7.22 6.83
CA VAL A 2 24.58 -7.98 8.08
C VAL A 2 26.02 -7.90 8.56
N ASP A 3 26.99 -8.19 7.68
CA ASP A 3 28.41 -8.16 8.01
C ASP A 3 28.91 -6.73 8.29
N ALA A 4 28.52 -5.76 7.47
CA ALA A 4 28.91 -4.36 7.64
C ALA A 4 28.36 -3.76 8.94
N GLY A 5 27.11 -4.05 9.29
CA GLY A 5 26.49 -3.62 10.55
C GLY A 5 26.85 -4.48 11.76
N LYS A 6 27.58 -5.59 11.56
CA LYS A 6 27.89 -6.57 12.61
C LYS A 6 26.65 -7.09 13.35
N TYR A 7 25.56 -7.26 12.62
CA TYR A 7 24.30 -7.74 13.19
C TYR A 7 24.38 -9.26 13.46
N PRO A 8 23.76 -9.78 14.54
CA PRO A 8 23.76 -11.21 14.85
C PRO A 8 22.81 -12.02 13.97
N ALA A 9 22.38 -11.50 12.84
CA ALA A 9 21.42 -12.13 11.93
C ALA A 9 22.12 -13.11 10.97
N VAL A 10 21.44 -14.20 10.64
CA VAL A 10 21.83 -15.13 9.59
C VAL A 10 20.84 -15.04 8.44
N VAL A 11 21.32 -14.68 7.24
CA VAL A 11 20.51 -14.63 6.03
C VAL A 11 20.74 -15.89 5.21
N LYS A 12 19.65 -16.56 4.84
CA LYS A 12 19.66 -17.75 3.97
C LYS A 12 18.70 -17.54 2.80
N GLY A 13 19.07 -18.03 1.62
CA GLY A 13 18.23 -18.08 0.44
C GLY A 13 17.94 -19.52 0.05
N THR A 14 16.67 -19.82 -0.27
CA THR A 14 16.25 -21.12 -0.80
C THR A 14 15.10 -20.93 -1.78
N GLN A 15 14.99 -21.86 -2.74
CA GLN A 15 13.84 -21.97 -3.63
C GLN A 15 12.78 -22.94 -3.09
N ASP A 16 13.07 -23.67 -2.02
CA ASP A 16 12.12 -24.50 -1.31
C ASP A 16 11.35 -23.65 -0.30
N ARG A 17 10.10 -23.35 -0.62
CA ARG A 17 9.24 -22.49 0.21
C ARG A 17 8.98 -23.09 1.58
N LYS A 18 8.77 -24.40 1.70
CA LYS A 18 8.54 -25.05 3.00
C LYS A 18 9.80 -25.07 3.86
N GLU A 19 10.98 -25.19 3.24
CA GLU A 19 12.24 -25.04 3.97
C GLU A 19 12.38 -23.61 4.53
N ALA A 20 12.06 -22.59 3.72
CA ALA A 20 12.12 -21.19 4.15
C ALA A 20 11.11 -20.85 5.26
N LEU A 21 9.92 -21.43 5.21
CA LEU A 21 8.81 -21.13 6.13
C LEU A 21 8.86 -21.96 7.42
N LYS A 22 9.66 -23.03 7.45
CA LYS A 22 9.68 -23.94 8.59
C LYS A 22 9.99 -23.23 9.90
N ASP A 23 9.08 -23.37 10.87
CA ASP A 23 9.16 -22.77 12.22
C ASP A 23 9.30 -21.23 12.21
N ALA A 24 8.84 -20.55 11.15
CA ALA A 24 8.87 -19.08 11.07
C ALA A 24 7.89 -18.45 12.05
N ASP A 25 8.32 -17.40 12.77
CA ASP A 25 7.48 -16.57 13.61
C ASP A 25 6.76 -15.49 12.79
N GLY A 26 7.40 -14.97 11.75
CA GLY A 26 6.88 -13.95 10.85
C GLY A 26 7.13 -14.26 9.38
N VAL A 27 6.15 -13.98 8.54
CA VAL A 27 6.22 -14.16 7.08
C VAL A 27 5.87 -12.86 6.39
N LEU A 28 6.74 -12.36 5.53
CA LEU A 28 6.50 -11.18 4.70
C LEU A 28 6.36 -11.60 3.24
N ILE A 29 5.23 -11.23 2.62
CA ILE A 29 4.92 -11.57 1.23
C ILE A 29 4.98 -10.33 0.35
N THR A 30 5.87 -10.37 -0.66
CA THR A 30 6.09 -9.28 -1.64
C THR A 30 6.37 -9.88 -3.01
N ILE A 31 5.33 -10.38 -3.71
CA ILE A 31 5.49 -11.06 -4.99
C ILE A 31 4.79 -10.34 -6.14
N LEU A 32 5.29 -10.51 -7.34
CA LEU A 32 4.63 -10.16 -8.60
C LEU A 32 4.46 -11.43 -9.45
N GLN A 33 3.24 -11.99 -9.43
CA GLN A 33 2.95 -13.19 -10.20
C GLN A 33 2.80 -12.88 -11.69
N GLY A 34 3.59 -13.58 -12.52
CA GLY A 34 3.57 -13.50 -13.97
C GLY A 34 4.53 -12.47 -14.56
N GLY A 35 5.21 -11.67 -13.73
CA GLY A 35 6.16 -10.66 -14.19
C GLY A 35 5.52 -9.48 -14.94
N VAL A 36 6.37 -8.57 -15.42
CA VAL A 36 5.96 -7.32 -16.06
C VAL A 36 5.32 -7.58 -17.44
N GLU A 37 5.79 -8.56 -18.19
CA GLU A 37 5.25 -8.91 -19.50
C GLU A 37 3.79 -9.37 -19.45
N VAL A 38 3.40 -10.08 -18.39
CA VAL A 38 2.00 -10.45 -18.21
C VAL A 38 1.16 -9.24 -17.81
N TRP A 39 1.73 -8.33 -17.01
CA TRP A 39 1.08 -7.08 -16.64
C TRP A 39 0.82 -6.16 -17.85
N ARG A 40 1.69 -6.19 -18.85
CA ARG A 40 1.47 -5.52 -20.13
C ARG A 40 0.09 -5.86 -20.72
N HIS A 41 -0.29 -7.13 -20.72
CA HIS A 41 -1.60 -7.57 -21.23
C HIS A 41 -2.77 -7.03 -20.40
N ASP A 42 -2.59 -6.90 -19.08
CA ASP A 42 -3.61 -6.35 -18.19
C ASP A 42 -3.89 -4.86 -18.47
N ILE A 43 -2.93 -4.13 -19.05
CA ILE A 43 -3.05 -2.71 -19.39
C ILE A 43 -3.47 -2.51 -20.86
N GLU A 44 -2.82 -3.19 -21.80
CA GLU A 44 -3.01 -2.97 -23.23
C GLU A 44 -4.33 -3.58 -23.76
N ILE A 45 -4.77 -4.73 -23.24
CA ILE A 45 -6.03 -5.34 -23.68
C ILE A 45 -7.24 -4.47 -23.34
N PRO A 46 -7.40 -3.96 -22.10
CA PRO A 46 -8.51 -3.06 -21.77
C PRO A 46 -8.54 -1.79 -22.61
N LYS A 47 -7.39 -1.27 -23.03
CA LYS A 47 -7.31 -0.07 -23.91
C LYS A 47 -8.06 -0.26 -25.22
N LYS A 48 -8.08 -1.48 -25.78
CA LYS A 48 -8.84 -1.82 -26.99
C LYS A 48 -10.35 -1.64 -26.82
N TYR A 49 -10.81 -1.58 -25.57
CA TYR A 49 -12.21 -1.39 -25.17
C TYR A 49 -12.45 -0.02 -24.52
N ASN A 50 -11.56 0.94 -24.78
CA ASN A 50 -11.60 2.30 -24.23
C ASN A 50 -11.51 2.35 -22.69
N VAL A 51 -10.87 1.38 -22.07
CA VAL A 51 -10.52 1.41 -20.64
C VAL A 51 -9.08 1.91 -20.53
N ASP A 52 -8.93 3.15 -20.12
CA ASP A 52 -7.64 3.79 -19.92
C ASP A 52 -7.13 3.49 -18.52
N ILE A 53 -5.90 3.01 -18.40
CA ILE A 53 -5.31 2.52 -17.16
C ILE A 53 -3.93 3.15 -16.97
N CYS A 54 -3.69 3.68 -15.76
CA CYS A 54 -2.40 4.22 -15.35
C CYS A 54 -1.52 3.14 -14.71
N VAL A 55 -2.07 2.44 -13.71
CA VAL A 55 -1.37 1.43 -12.89
C VAL A 55 -1.96 0.04 -13.06
N GLY A 56 -3.27 -0.13 -12.86
CA GLY A 56 -3.98 -1.39 -13.08
C GLY A 56 -3.68 -2.50 -12.08
N ASP A 57 -3.22 -2.16 -10.87
CA ASP A 57 -2.85 -3.15 -9.87
C ASP A 57 -3.91 -3.39 -8.78
N THR A 58 -4.96 -2.58 -8.72
CA THR A 58 -5.92 -2.57 -7.60
C THR A 58 -7.35 -2.87 -8.02
N ARG A 59 -7.87 -2.24 -9.06
CA ARG A 59 -9.29 -2.32 -9.49
C ARG A 59 -9.43 -2.42 -11.01
N GLY A 60 -10.67 -2.55 -11.46
CA GLY A 60 -10.98 -2.66 -12.88
C GLY A 60 -10.55 -4.00 -13.49
N PRO A 61 -10.55 -4.11 -14.83
CA PRO A 61 -10.18 -5.35 -15.50
C PRO A 61 -8.78 -5.82 -15.12
N SER A 62 -7.80 -4.92 -15.10
CA SER A 62 -6.40 -5.23 -14.78
C SER A 62 -6.24 -5.78 -13.37
N GLY A 63 -6.80 -5.10 -12.37
CA GLY A 63 -6.75 -5.55 -10.98
C GLY A 63 -7.44 -6.90 -10.79
N ILE A 64 -8.56 -7.15 -11.47
CA ILE A 64 -9.27 -8.45 -11.42
C ILE A 64 -8.41 -9.57 -12.02
N PHE A 65 -7.82 -9.39 -13.19
CA PHE A 65 -6.96 -10.42 -13.80
C PHE A 65 -5.68 -10.64 -13.00
N ARG A 66 -5.09 -9.58 -12.46
CA ARG A 66 -3.94 -9.70 -11.56
C ARG A 66 -4.31 -10.47 -10.28
N PHE A 67 -5.48 -10.19 -9.69
CA PHE A 67 -6.00 -10.96 -8.55
C PHE A 67 -6.17 -12.46 -8.90
N LEU A 68 -6.86 -12.77 -10.00
CA LEU A 68 -7.12 -14.15 -10.41
C LEU A 68 -5.82 -14.94 -10.65
N ARG A 69 -4.77 -14.30 -11.07
CA ARG A 69 -3.45 -14.89 -11.30
C ARG A 69 -2.66 -15.08 -10.00
N THR A 70 -2.78 -14.13 -9.08
CA THR A 70 -1.97 -14.08 -7.84
C THR A 70 -2.62 -14.86 -6.70
N ALA A 71 -3.93 -14.84 -6.58
CA ALA A 71 -4.67 -15.44 -5.46
C ALA A 71 -4.38 -16.95 -5.25
N PRO A 72 -4.31 -17.81 -6.29
CA PRO A 72 -3.95 -19.21 -6.09
C PRO A 72 -2.55 -19.38 -5.51
N VAL A 73 -1.57 -18.60 -5.99
CA VAL A 73 -0.19 -18.67 -5.52
C VAL A 73 -0.08 -18.25 -4.06
N LEU A 74 -0.76 -17.16 -3.68
CA LEU A 74 -0.80 -16.73 -2.28
C LEU A 74 -1.52 -17.74 -1.38
N LEU A 75 -2.60 -18.34 -1.86
CA LEU A 75 -3.28 -19.38 -1.09
C LEU A 75 -2.37 -20.59 -0.85
N ASP A 76 -1.59 -21.01 -1.85
CA ASP A 76 -0.60 -22.09 -1.69
C ASP A 76 0.49 -21.72 -0.66
N ILE A 77 0.93 -20.45 -0.64
CA ILE A 77 1.85 -19.97 0.40
C ILE A 77 1.21 -20.09 1.78
N ILE A 78 -0.03 -19.64 1.93
CA ILE A 78 -0.75 -19.73 3.21
C ILE A 78 -0.96 -21.18 3.65
N ARG A 79 -1.27 -22.09 2.72
CA ARG A 79 -1.39 -23.53 3.03
C ARG A 79 -0.08 -24.14 3.52
N ASP A 80 1.03 -23.74 2.92
CA ASP A 80 2.35 -24.15 3.42
C ASP A 80 2.63 -23.54 4.81
N CYS A 81 2.25 -22.28 5.07
CA CYS A 81 2.36 -21.69 6.41
C CYS A 81 1.52 -22.46 7.44
N GLU A 82 0.25 -22.81 7.11
CA GLU A 82 -0.61 -23.61 7.99
C GLU A 82 0.04 -24.96 8.38
N GLU A 83 0.82 -25.55 7.45
CA GLU A 83 1.49 -26.83 7.68
C GLU A 83 2.77 -26.71 8.53
N VAL A 84 3.62 -25.69 8.26
CA VAL A 84 4.98 -25.66 8.82
C VAL A 84 5.23 -24.52 9.81
N CYS A 85 4.36 -23.49 9.87
CA CYS A 85 4.42 -22.36 10.82
C CYS A 85 3.04 -21.78 11.15
N PRO A 86 2.09 -22.57 11.71
CA PRO A 86 0.68 -22.19 11.86
C PRO A 86 0.44 -21.00 12.77
N ASN A 87 1.40 -20.62 13.59
CA ASN A 87 1.30 -19.49 14.52
C ASN A 87 1.97 -18.21 13.98
N ALA A 88 2.52 -18.24 12.76
CA ALA A 88 3.22 -17.10 12.19
C ALA A 88 2.31 -15.89 11.98
N VAL A 89 2.85 -14.70 12.17
CA VAL A 89 2.24 -13.46 11.71
C VAL A 89 2.58 -13.26 10.24
N VAL A 90 1.57 -13.22 9.38
CA VAL A 90 1.74 -13.04 7.94
C VAL A 90 1.43 -11.59 7.55
N LEU A 91 2.40 -10.91 6.99
CA LEU A 91 2.28 -9.54 6.46
C LEU A 91 2.32 -9.59 4.93
N ASN A 92 1.40 -8.89 4.26
CA ASN A 92 1.32 -8.90 2.79
C ASN A 92 1.34 -7.48 2.22
N TYR A 93 2.31 -7.21 1.34
CA TYR A 93 2.38 -6.01 0.50
C TYR A 93 1.89 -6.24 -0.94
N THR A 94 1.67 -7.50 -1.34
CA THR A 94 1.32 -7.82 -2.74
C THR A 94 -0.04 -7.26 -3.13
N ASN A 95 -0.09 -6.54 -4.26
CA ASN A 95 -1.32 -6.00 -4.86
C ASN A 95 -1.96 -6.98 -5.87
N PRO A 96 -3.29 -6.91 -6.03
CA PRO A 96 -4.28 -6.01 -5.39
C PRO A 96 -4.55 -6.38 -3.92
N MET A 97 -3.96 -5.62 -3.02
CA MET A 97 -3.80 -6.00 -1.62
C MET A 97 -5.13 -6.25 -0.90
N ALA A 98 -6.08 -5.32 -0.98
CA ALA A 98 -7.37 -5.48 -0.29
C ALA A 98 -8.15 -6.72 -0.79
N MET A 99 -8.14 -7.01 -2.10
CA MET A 99 -8.78 -8.21 -2.65
C MET A 99 -8.06 -9.49 -2.21
N LEU A 100 -6.73 -9.52 -2.29
CA LEU A 100 -5.93 -10.69 -1.93
C LEU A 100 -6.05 -10.99 -0.44
N VAL A 101 -5.86 -10.01 0.41
CA VAL A 101 -5.95 -10.18 1.87
C VAL A 101 -7.38 -10.58 2.29
N SER A 102 -8.42 -9.95 1.70
CA SER A 102 -9.81 -10.35 1.96
C SER A 102 -10.06 -11.82 1.58
N TYR A 103 -9.53 -12.25 0.44
CA TYR A 103 -9.62 -13.64 -0.01
C TYR A 103 -8.89 -14.58 0.96
N LEU A 104 -7.64 -14.30 1.28
CA LEU A 104 -6.85 -15.14 2.19
C LEU A 104 -7.47 -15.23 3.58
N GLN A 105 -7.95 -14.11 4.14
CA GLN A 105 -8.66 -14.07 5.43
C GLN A 105 -10.01 -14.80 5.41
N SER A 106 -10.57 -15.08 4.24
CA SER A 106 -11.77 -15.91 4.09
C SER A 106 -11.45 -17.40 3.95
N MET A 107 -10.23 -17.74 3.57
CA MET A 107 -9.78 -19.11 3.26
C MET A 107 -8.92 -19.72 4.36
N SER A 108 -8.48 -18.91 5.33
CA SER A 108 -7.55 -19.32 6.39
C SER A 108 -7.83 -18.55 7.68
N ASP A 109 -7.57 -19.19 8.81
CA ASP A 109 -7.64 -18.59 10.15
C ASP A 109 -6.28 -18.06 10.63
N MET A 110 -5.25 -18.10 9.79
CA MET A 110 -3.95 -17.50 10.11
C MET A 110 -4.03 -15.99 10.35
N ASN A 111 -3.11 -15.47 11.15
CA ASN A 111 -3.01 -14.04 11.41
C ASN A 111 -2.42 -13.31 10.19
N ILE A 112 -3.27 -12.89 9.26
CA ILE A 112 -2.90 -12.25 8.00
C ILE A 112 -3.27 -10.77 8.06
N THR A 113 -2.29 -9.88 7.88
CA THR A 113 -2.47 -8.43 7.83
C THR A 113 -1.90 -7.87 6.53
N GLY A 114 -2.67 -7.06 5.83
CA GLY A 114 -2.19 -6.33 4.66
C GLY A 114 -1.54 -5.01 5.06
N LEU A 115 -0.48 -4.64 4.36
CA LEU A 115 0.29 -3.42 4.57
C LEU A 115 0.32 -2.56 3.30
N CYS A 116 0.38 -1.24 3.48
CA CYS A 116 0.54 -0.27 2.40
C CYS A 116 1.24 0.99 2.91
N HIS A 117 1.94 1.69 2.03
CA HIS A 117 2.65 2.94 2.34
C HIS A 117 1.77 4.19 2.14
N SER A 118 0.59 4.06 1.52
CA SER A 118 -0.19 5.21 1.06
C SER A 118 -0.72 6.09 2.19
N VAL A 119 -0.98 5.53 3.37
CA VAL A 119 -1.47 6.32 4.52
C VAL A 119 -0.38 7.24 5.06
N GLN A 120 0.77 6.71 5.47
CA GLN A 120 1.85 7.54 5.99
C GLN A 120 2.40 8.50 4.95
N GLY A 121 2.67 8.05 3.73
CA GLY A 121 3.17 8.93 2.67
C GLY A 121 2.20 10.06 2.31
N THR A 122 0.89 9.82 2.37
CA THR A 122 -0.09 10.90 2.21
C THR A 122 -0.12 11.84 3.41
N ALA A 123 0.01 11.34 4.64
CA ALA A 123 0.06 12.19 5.83
C ALA A 123 1.27 13.12 5.80
N GLU A 124 2.44 12.62 5.40
CA GLU A 124 3.66 13.41 5.20
C GLU A 124 3.47 14.49 4.13
N MET A 125 2.88 14.13 3.00
CA MET A 125 2.56 15.07 1.93
C MET A 125 1.62 16.18 2.41
N LEU A 126 0.55 15.85 3.14
CA LEU A 126 -0.40 16.82 3.70
C LEU A 126 0.28 17.72 4.72
N ALA A 127 1.13 17.18 5.60
CA ALA A 127 1.92 17.95 6.56
C ALA A 127 2.82 18.96 5.84
N LYS A 128 3.53 18.51 4.80
CA LYS A 128 4.38 19.37 3.97
C LYS A 128 3.59 20.51 3.32
N TRP A 129 2.39 20.24 2.82
CA TRP A 129 1.55 21.29 2.20
C TRP A 129 1.18 22.42 3.16
N ILE A 130 1.02 22.13 4.44
CA ILE A 130 0.67 23.12 5.47
C ILE A 130 1.85 23.57 6.33
N GLY A 131 3.07 23.08 6.03
CA GLY A 131 4.30 23.47 6.74
C GLY A 131 4.41 22.89 8.15
N ALA A 132 3.78 21.74 8.42
CA ALA A 132 3.87 21.03 9.69
C ALA A 132 4.98 19.97 9.66
N GLU A 133 5.56 19.67 10.83
CA GLU A 133 6.46 18.54 11.01
C GLU A 133 5.64 17.27 11.33
N GLU A 134 6.09 16.11 10.84
CA GLU A 134 5.41 14.82 11.03
C GLU A 134 5.03 14.54 12.50
N LYS A 135 5.95 14.83 13.43
CA LYS A 135 5.73 14.62 14.88
C LYS A 135 4.58 15.44 15.47
N GLN A 136 4.16 16.53 14.80
CA GLN A 136 3.05 17.38 15.22
C GLN A 136 1.71 16.86 14.73
N VAL A 137 1.74 15.94 13.74
CA VAL A 137 0.54 15.44 13.07
C VAL A 137 -0.10 14.30 13.83
N ARG A 138 -1.42 14.33 13.90
CA ARG A 138 -2.29 13.24 14.33
C ARG A 138 -3.42 13.08 13.33
N TYR A 139 -3.81 11.86 13.02
CA TYR A 139 -4.91 11.60 12.10
C TYR A 139 -5.64 10.30 12.42
N THR A 140 -6.85 10.20 11.91
CA THR A 140 -7.58 8.95 11.76
C THR A 140 -7.83 8.73 10.28
N CYS A 141 -7.25 7.68 9.75
CA CYS A 141 -7.48 7.27 8.36
C CYS A 141 -8.15 5.90 8.35
N ALA A 142 -9.27 5.76 7.63
CA ALA A 142 -9.99 4.49 7.54
C ALA A 142 -10.76 4.36 6.22
N GLY A 143 -10.99 3.10 5.82
CA GLY A 143 -11.71 2.76 4.60
C GLY A 143 -11.35 1.37 4.08
N ILE A 144 -11.17 1.28 2.78
CA ILE A 144 -10.62 0.10 2.09
C ILE A 144 -9.30 0.53 1.45
N ASN A 145 -8.27 -0.28 1.51
CA ASN A 145 -6.95 0.06 0.97
C ASN A 145 -7.03 0.64 -0.44
N HIS A 146 -6.26 1.67 -0.65
CA HIS A 146 -6.22 2.58 -1.78
C HIS A 146 -7.47 3.49 -1.91
N GLN A 147 -8.48 3.33 -1.05
CA GLN A 147 -9.67 4.17 -0.92
C GLN A 147 -10.05 4.34 0.56
N ALA A 148 -9.05 4.61 1.39
CA ALA A 148 -9.24 5.09 2.76
C ALA A 148 -9.22 6.63 2.79
N PHE A 149 -9.82 7.21 3.81
CA PHE A 149 -9.98 8.67 3.93
C PHE A 149 -9.50 9.13 5.30
N TYR A 150 -8.88 10.31 5.34
CA TYR A 150 -8.56 11.00 6.57
C TYR A 150 -9.85 11.58 7.15
N LEU A 151 -10.36 10.96 8.20
CA LEU A 151 -11.60 11.39 8.87
C LEU A 151 -11.34 12.56 9.81
N ASP A 152 -10.15 12.62 10.36
CA ASP A 152 -9.58 13.78 11.05
C ASP A 152 -8.11 13.93 10.67
N PHE A 153 -7.60 15.15 10.70
CA PHE A 153 -6.21 15.49 10.50
C PHE A 153 -5.88 16.71 11.35
N GLU A 154 -5.01 16.53 12.33
CA GLU A 154 -4.68 17.54 13.34
C GLU A 154 -3.21 17.87 13.35
N VAL A 155 -2.88 19.13 13.64
CA VAL A 155 -1.53 19.60 13.92
C VAL A 155 -1.52 20.25 15.31
N ASP A 156 -0.66 19.75 16.21
CA ASP A 156 -0.61 20.14 17.62
C ASP A 156 -1.99 20.11 18.31
N GLY A 157 -2.81 19.09 17.98
CA GLY A 157 -4.14 18.87 18.54
C GLY A 157 -5.22 19.84 18.04
N LYS A 158 -4.98 20.54 16.94
CA LYS A 158 -5.96 21.42 16.28
C LYS A 158 -6.32 20.89 14.92
N ASP A 159 -7.59 20.97 14.56
CA ASP A 159 -8.07 20.63 13.24
C ASP A 159 -7.31 21.41 12.16
N ALA A 160 -6.65 20.68 11.26
CA ALA A 160 -5.84 21.23 10.17
C ALA A 160 -6.57 21.23 8.82
N TYR A 161 -7.80 20.75 8.72
CA TYR A 161 -8.58 20.79 7.48
C TYR A 161 -8.73 22.22 6.91
N PRO A 162 -8.98 23.26 7.72
CA PRO A 162 -9.02 24.64 7.20
C PRO A 162 -7.70 25.07 6.53
N ASP A 163 -6.55 24.59 7.02
CA ASP A 163 -5.26 24.92 6.44
C ASP A 163 -4.97 24.08 5.19
N LEU A 164 -5.44 22.84 5.14
CA LEU A 164 -5.42 22.02 3.91
C LEU A 164 -6.25 22.67 2.79
N TYR A 165 -7.44 23.19 3.09
CA TYR A 165 -8.26 23.92 2.11
C TYR A 165 -7.55 25.15 1.56
N LYS A 166 -6.81 25.90 2.40
CA LYS A 166 -5.97 27.02 1.94
C LYS A 166 -4.77 26.54 1.11
N ALA A 167 -4.16 25.44 1.52
CA ALA A 167 -2.99 24.90 0.83
C ALA A 167 -3.30 24.53 -0.62
N ILE A 168 -4.45 23.88 -0.88
CA ILE A 168 -4.87 23.47 -2.23
C ILE A 168 -5.32 24.62 -3.15
N GLU A 169 -5.37 25.87 -2.63
CA GLU A 169 -5.58 27.05 -3.47
C GLU A 169 -4.28 27.51 -4.17
N ARG A 170 -3.12 27.04 -3.69
CA ARG A 170 -1.82 27.32 -4.32
C ARG A 170 -1.67 26.46 -5.56
N GLU A 171 -1.28 27.09 -6.67
CA GLU A 171 -1.17 26.44 -7.98
C GLU A 171 -0.20 25.25 -7.97
N GLU A 172 0.95 25.41 -7.31
CA GLU A 172 1.96 24.36 -7.19
C GLU A 172 1.43 23.12 -6.45
N VAL A 173 0.65 23.31 -5.38
CA VAL A 173 0.01 22.22 -4.62
C VAL A 173 -1.10 21.56 -5.44
N ALA A 174 -1.92 22.39 -6.10
CA ALA A 174 -3.02 21.89 -6.93
C ALA A 174 -2.53 21.03 -8.10
N ALA A 175 -1.34 21.32 -8.62
CA ALA A 175 -0.72 20.56 -9.70
C ALA A 175 -0.11 19.22 -9.25
N GLU A 176 0.25 19.05 -7.97
CA GLU A 176 0.81 17.78 -7.48
C GLU A 176 -0.21 16.65 -7.52
N GLU A 177 -1.47 16.93 -7.10
CA GLU A 177 -2.50 15.89 -6.90
C GLU A 177 -3.88 16.30 -7.47
N PRO A 178 -3.98 16.52 -8.78
CA PRO A 178 -5.17 17.11 -9.39
C PRO A 178 -6.44 16.29 -9.20
N VAL A 179 -6.35 14.97 -9.22
CA VAL A 179 -7.50 14.07 -9.01
C VAL A 179 -7.93 14.07 -7.54
N ARG A 180 -6.99 13.85 -6.61
CA ARG A 180 -7.30 13.81 -5.17
C ARG A 180 -7.84 15.14 -4.66
N ILE A 181 -7.30 16.25 -5.13
CA ILE A 181 -7.77 17.58 -4.76
C ILE A 181 -9.19 17.85 -5.28
N GLU A 182 -9.52 17.43 -6.50
CA GLU A 182 -10.90 17.54 -6.99
C GLU A 182 -11.85 16.64 -6.18
N MET A 183 -11.44 15.43 -5.82
CA MET A 183 -12.20 14.56 -4.92
C MET A 183 -12.36 15.21 -3.54
N PHE A 184 -11.31 15.73 -2.95
CA PHE A 184 -11.34 16.41 -1.65
C PHE A 184 -12.32 17.58 -1.63
N LYS A 185 -12.30 18.45 -2.65
CA LYS A 185 -13.24 19.57 -2.79
C LYS A 185 -14.71 19.13 -2.83
N LYS A 186 -14.98 17.91 -3.34
CA LYS A 186 -16.36 17.40 -3.48
C LYS A 186 -16.82 16.54 -2.31
N LEU A 187 -15.91 15.76 -1.73
CA LEU A 187 -16.23 14.79 -0.68
C LEU A 187 -16.00 15.34 0.73
N GLY A 188 -15.17 16.39 0.88
CA GLY A 188 -14.84 16.97 2.17
C GLY A 188 -13.77 16.22 2.97
N TYR A 189 -13.34 15.07 2.51
CA TYR A 189 -12.29 14.23 3.14
C TYR A 189 -11.19 13.94 2.14
N PHE A 190 -9.93 14.04 2.59
CA PHE A 190 -8.79 13.71 1.74
C PHE A 190 -8.59 12.19 1.73
N ASN A 191 -8.38 11.61 0.55
CA ASN A 191 -8.19 10.17 0.41
C ASN A 191 -6.71 9.78 0.29
N THR A 192 -6.43 8.54 0.63
CA THR A 192 -5.12 7.92 0.42
C THR A 192 -4.87 7.64 -1.07
N GLU A 193 -3.65 7.28 -1.38
CA GLU A 193 -3.16 6.95 -2.70
C GLU A 193 -3.04 8.13 -3.68
N SER A 194 -2.21 8.00 -4.69
CA SER A 194 -1.90 9.07 -5.65
C SER A 194 -3.06 9.41 -6.59
N SER A 195 -2.98 10.57 -7.23
CA SER A 195 -3.93 10.97 -8.27
C SER A 195 -3.98 10.01 -9.45
N GLY A 196 -2.84 9.41 -9.83
CA GLY A 196 -2.79 8.40 -10.88
C GLY A 196 -3.65 7.18 -10.55
N HIS A 197 -3.47 6.61 -9.37
CA HIS A 197 -4.28 5.49 -8.87
C HIS A 197 -5.76 5.88 -8.76
N ASN A 198 -6.07 6.98 -8.06
CA ASN A 198 -7.44 7.41 -7.85
C ASN A 198 -8.19 7.74 -9.14
N SER A 199 -7.48 8.18 -10.18
CA SER A 199 -8.08 8.45 -11.49
C SER A 199 -8.74 7.22 -12.12
N GLU A 200 -8.24 6.02 -11.81
CA GLU A 200 -8.78 4.77 -12.34
C GLU A 200 -9.67 4.00 -11.35
N TYR A 201 -9.66 4.38 -10.05
CA TYR A 201 -10.50 3.70 -9.05
C TYR A 201 -11.95 4.11 -9.11
N VAL A 202 -12.24 5.29 -9.62
CA VAL A 202 -13.59 5.86 -9.71
C VAL A 202 -13.96 6.19 -11.16
N ALA A 203 -15.25 6.18 -11.44
CA ALA A 203 -15.75 6.39 -12.79
C ALA A 203 -15.75 7.85 -13.27
N TRP A 204 -15.15 8.78 -12.52
CA TRP A 204 -15.32 10.22 -12.73
C TRP A 204 -14.29 10.84 -13.67
N PHE A 205 -13.11 10.24 -13.85
CA PHE A 205 -11.99 10.88 -14.54
C PHE A 205 -11.67 10.26 -15.90
N ARG A 206 -11.47 8.93 -15.99
CA ARG A 206 -10.92 8.26 -17.18
C ARG A 206 -11.95 7.82 -18.23
N LYS A 207 -13.19 8.32 -18.19
CA LYS A 207 -14.23 7.97 -19.17
C LYS A 207 -14.32 8.92 -20.37
N ARG A 208 -13.68 10.07 -20.28
CA ARG A 208 -13.76 11.11 -21.32
C ARG A 208 -12.36 11.67 -21.61
N PRO A 209 -12.00 11.87 -22.90
CA PRO A 209 -10.68 12.38 -23.27
C PRO A 209 -10.35 13.74 -22.65
N ASP A 210 -11.32 14.66 -22.56
CA ASP A 210 -11.11 15.98 -21.97
C ASP A 210 -10.82 15.94 -20.47
N LEU A 211 -11.39 14.96 -19.75
CA LEU A 211 -11.09 14.75 -18.33
C LEU A 211 -9.75 14.05 -18.12
N ILE A 212 -9.40 13.13 -19.01
CA ILE A 212 -8.06 12.50 -19.01
C ILE A 212 -7.00 13.57 -19.22
N GLU A 213 -7.16 14.42 -20.25
CA GLU A 213 -6.23 15.52 -20.54
C GLU A 213 -6.11 16.48 -19.34
N LYS A 214 -7.23 16.82 -18.71
CA LYS A 214 -7.26 17.78 -17.61
C LYS A 214 -6.65 17.24 -16.31
N TYR A 215 -6.89 15.97 -15.96
CA TYR A 215 -6.61 15.44 -14.62
C TYR A 215 -5.61 14.28 -14.59
N CYS A 216 -5.37 13.60 -15.71
CA CYS A 216 -4.70 12.30 -15.73
C CYS A 216 -3.41 12.28 -16.54
N THR A 217 -2.82 13.44 -16.82
CA THR A 217 -1.57 13.57 -17.60
C THR A 217 -0.43 14.19 -16.81
N HIS A 218 -0.70 14.62 -15.58
CA HIS A 218 0.24 15.26 -14.69
C HIS A 218 -0.12 14.94 -13.23
N GLY A 219 0.76 15.25 -12.32
CA GLY A 219 0.64 14.94 -10.91
C GLY A 219 2.02 14.79 -10.27
N THR A 220 2.12 13.98 -9.23
CA THR A 220 3.41 13.69 -8.61
C THR A 220 4.36 12.99 -9.59
N GLY A 221 5.68 13.23 -9.43
CA GLY A 221 6.70 12.59 -10.26
C GLY A 221 6.68 11.06 -10.18
N TRP A 222 6.21 10.51 -9.07
CA TRP A 222 6.06 9.08 -8.87
C TRP A 222 4.87 8.50 -9.66
N ASN A 223 3.75 9.19 -9.74
CA ASN A 223 2.56 8.68 -10.42
C ASN A 223 1.79 9.81 -11.10
N PRO A 224 2.23 10.25 -12.29
CA PRO A 224 1.65 11.39 -12.99
C PRO A 224 0.25 11.14 -13.57
N GLY A 225 -0.28 9.92 -13.48
CA GLY A 225 -1.58 9.58 -14.03
C GLY A 225 -1.59 9.24 -15.52
N ALA A 226 -0.47 9.27 -16.20
CA ALA A 226 -0.39 8.93 -17.62
C ALA A 226 -0.79 7.48 -17.89
N TYR A 227 -1.36 7.22 -19.08
CA TYR A 227 -1.68 5.86 -19.51
C TYR A 227 -0.45 4.97 -19.50
N GLY A 228 -0.56 3.79 -18.87
CA GLY A 228 0.51 2.79 -18.84
C GLY A 228 1.75 3.20 -18.04
N PHE A 229 1.70 4.30 -17.27
CA PHE A 229 2.84 4.82 -16.51
C PHE A 229 3.62 3.74 -15.79
N ILE A 230 2.94 2.90 -15.01
CA ILE A 230 3.61 1.89 -14.20
C ILE A 230 4.24 0.77 -15.04
N LEU A 231 3.67 0.46 -16.19
CA LEU A 231 4.25 -0.53 -17.11
C LEU A 231 5.57 -0.02 -17.68
N ASP A 232 5.61 1.22 -18.13
CA ASP A 232 6.82 1.85 -18.66
C ASP A 232 7.92 1.93 -17.60
N GLU A 233 7.56 2.28 -16.36
CA GLU A 233 8.47 2.34 -15.22
C GLU A 233 9.11 0.97 -14.91
N TYR A 234 8.30 -0.09 -14.85
CA TYR A 234 8.82 -1.42 -14.54
C TYR A 234 9.57 -2.09 -15.70
N LEU A 235 9.18 -1.83 -16.93
CA LEU A 235 9.94 -2.30 -18.10
C LEU A 235 11.34 -1.68 -18.13
N GLY A 236 11.45 -0.38 -17.83
CA GLY A 236 12.75 0.27 -17.71
C GLY A 236 13.65 -0.35 -16.65
N ARG A 237 13.07 -0.81 -15.54
CA ARG A 237 13.82 -1.48 -14.46
C ARG A 237 14.23 -2.91 -14.80
N GLU A 238 13.43 -3.67 -15.55
CA GLU A 238 13.79 -5.03 -15.98
C GLU A 238 15.11 -5.08 -16.76
N ASP A 239 15.39 -4.04 -17.54
CA ASP A 239 16.61 -3.97 -18.37
C ASP A 239 17.86 -3.53 -17.57
N THR A 240 17.69 -2.97 -16.38
CA THR A 240 18.81 -2.33 -15.63
C THR A 240 19.12 -2.97 -14.30
N TRP A 241 18.19 -3.65 -13.66
CA TRP A 241 18.32 -4.08 -12.27
C TRP A 241 19.53 -5.02 -12.00
N GLU A 242 19.86 -5.93 -12.92
CA GLU A 242 21.00 -6.85 -12.73
C GLU A 242 22.31 -6.09 -12.75
N LYS A 243 22.43 -5.09 -13.63
CA LYS A 243 23.60 -4.23 -13.69
C LYS A 243 23.73 -3.36 -12.46
N GLU A 244 22.65 -2.70 -12.07
CA GLU A 244 22.60 -1.86 -10.87
C GLU A 244 22.95 -2.66 -9.61
N TYR A 245 22.42 -3.87 -9.49
CA TYR A 245 22.72 -4.77 -8.37
C TYR A 245 24.19 -5.20 -8.38
N THR A 246 24.77 -5.53 -9.54
CA THR A 246 26.16 -5.90 -9.69
C THR A 246 27.09 -4.73 -9.37
N ASP A 247 26.80 -3.55 -9.94
CA ASP A 247 27.56 -2.34 -9.66
C ASP A 247 27.52 -1.98 -8.16
N TRP A 248 26.39 -2.17 -7.50
CA TRP A 248 26.27 -1.95 -6.07
C TRP A 248 27.09 -2.95 -5.25
N LEU A 249 27.07 -4.23 -5.61
CA LEU A 249 27.86 -5.26 -4.91
C LEU A 249 29.38 -5.04 -5.05
N GLU A 250 29.83 -4.57 -6.21
CA GLU A 250 31.27 -4.41 -6.51
C GLU A 250 31.82 -3.08 -6.02
N ASN A 251 31.05 -2.01 -6.09
CA ASN A 251 31.53 -0.63 -5.93
C ASN A 251 30.70 0.20 -4.92
N GLY A 252 29.57 -0.32 -4.44
CA GLY A 252 28.68 0.40 -3.55
C GLY A 252 29.17 0.46 -2.11
N GLU A 253 28.99 1.59 -1.46
CA GLU A 253 29.06 1.66 -0.01
C GLU A 253 27.79 1.06 0.60
N VAL A 254 27.94 0.30 1.68
CA VAL A 254 26.79 -0.29 2.38
C VAL A 254 26.16 0.78 3.24
N ASP A 255 24.99 1.28 2.81
CA ASP A 255 24.16 2.14 3.63
C ASP A 255 23.50 1.33 4.74
N LEU A 256 23.66 1.77 5.98
CA LEU A 256 23.07 1.18 7.17
C LEU A 256 21.90 2.02 7.72
N GLU A 257 21.58 3.13 7.07
CA GLU A 257 20.40 3.91 7.43
C GLU A 257 19.13 3.07 7.21
N ARG A 258 18.21 3.22 8.15
CA ARG A 258 16.92 2.53 8.08
C ARG A 258 16.03 3.21 7.06
N GLY A 259 15.56 2.46 6.08
CA GLY A 259 14.57 2.94 5.12
C GLY A 259 13.16 3.06 5.72
N GLU A 260 12.20 3.45 4.89
CA GLU A 260 10.81 3.70 5.27
C GLU A 260 9.98 2.42 5.47
N GLU A 261 10.55 1.24 5.16
CA GLU A 261 9.86 -0.05 5.32
C GLU A 261 9.63 -0.39 6.78
N TYR A 262 8.37 -0.59 7.14
CA TYR A 262 7.95 -0.71 8.53
C TYR A 262 7.50 -2.10 8.98
N ALA A 263 7.48 -3.11 8.11
CA ALA A 263 7.15 -4.49 8.50
C ALA A 263 8.05 -5.01 9.62
N SER A 264 9.34 -4.62 9.60
CA SER A 264 10.29 -4.97 10.66
C SER A 264 9.91 -4.38 12.03
N ASN A 265 9.29 -3.19 12.06
CA ASN A 265 8.82 -2.58 13.31
C ASN A 265 7.62 -3.35 13.88
N ILE A 266 6.75 -3.87 13.00
CA ILE A 266 5.62 -4.73 13.40
C ILE A 266 6.15 -6.02 14.00
N PHE A 267 7.09 -6.70 13.33
CA PHE A 267 7.71 -7.91 13.86
C PHE A 267 8.45 -7.66 15.18
N ASN A 268 9.17 -6.53 15.30
CA ASN A 268 9.84 -6.16 16.53
C ASN A 268 8.84 -5.92 17.69
N ALA A 269 7.70 -5.30 17.41
CA ALA A 269 6.65 -5.10 18.40
C ALA A 269 6.03 -6.42 18.89
N VAL A 270 5.89 -7.41 17.99
CA VAL A 270 5.29 -8.70 18.35
C VAL A 270 6.30 -9.66 18.97
N PHE A 271 7.52 -9.77 18.42
CA PHE A 271 8.49 -10.82 18.74
C PHE A 271 9.80 -10.31 19.35
N GLY A 272 10.07 -9.00 19.25
CA GLY A 272 11.36 -8.41 19.64
C GLY A 272 11.33 -7.74 21.01
N ASP A 273 11.58 -6.43 21.04
CA ASP A 273 11.61 -5.66 22.30
C ASP A 273 10.22 -5.23 22.79
N HIS A 274 9.17 -5.55 22.04
CA HIS A 274 7.76 -5.28 22.32
C HIS A 274 7.41 -3.79 22.39
N THR A 275 8.23 -2.90 21.81
CA THR A 275 7.87 -1.50 21.64
C THR A 275 6.64 -1.40 20.75
N PRO A 276 5.50 -0.85 21.23
CA PRO A 276 4.28 -0.77 20.43
C PRO A 276 4.49 0.02 19.15
N TYR A 277 4.01 -0.51 18.02
CA TYR A 277 4.10 0.15 16.73
C TYR A 277 2.71 0.45 16.17
N PHE A 278 2.46 1.74 15.88
CA PHE A 278 1.18 2.23 15.35
C PHE A 278 1.25 2.37 13.84
N PHE A 279 0.24 1.86 13.14
CA PHE A 279 0.15 1.90 11.67
C PHE A 279 -1.30 1.75 11.21
N ASN A 280 -1.56 1.90 9.92
CA ASN A 280 -2.83 1.48 9.33
C ASN A 280 -2.71 0.06 8.82
N GLY A 281 -3.47 -0.85 9.41
CA GLY A 281 -3.49 -2.27 9.07
C GLY A 281 -4.74 -2.65 8.27
N ASN A 282 -4.58 -3.60 7.37
CA ASN A 282 -5.66 -4.15 6.56
C ASN A 282 -6.13 -5.47 7.16
N LEU A 283 -7.27 -5.43 7.83
CA LEU A 283 -7.79 -6.49 8.67
C LEU A 283 -9.19 -6.92 8.24
N LYS A 284 -9.56 -8.16 8.56
CA LYS A 284 -10.95 -8.63 8.38
C LYS A 284 -11.87 -7.84 9.30
N ASN A 285 -12.88 -7.19 8.73
CA ASN A 285 -13.81 -6.37 9.50
C ASN A 285 -14.68 -7.20 10.45
N HIS A 286 -14.42 -7.08 11.72
CA HIS A 286 -15.23 -7.60 12.82
C HIS A 286 -16.04 -6.49 13.51
N GLY A 287 -16.46 -5.47 12.76
CA GLY A 287 -17.15 -4.29 13.26
C GLY A 287 -16.19 -3.12 13.53
N TYR A 288 -14.96 -3.17 13.05
CA TYR A 288 -13.99 -2.09 13.17
C TYR A 288 -14.45 -0.85 12.40
N ILE A 289 -15.03 -1.06 11.21
CA ILE A 289 -15.83 -0.05 10.52
C ILE A 289 -17.29 -0.49 10.58
N THR A 290 -18.12 0.26 11.29
CA THR A 290 -19.47 -0.13 11.69
C THR A 290 -20.46 -0.21 10.55
N ASN A 291 -20.32 0.68 9.57
CA ASN A 291 -21.18 0.79 8.38
C ASN A 291 -20.59 0.13 7.12
N VAL A 292 -19.54 -0.68 7.28
CA VAL A 292 -19.01 -1.57 6.24
C VAL A 292 -19.34 -3.01 6.59
N LYS A 293 -19.69 -3.81 5.59
CA LYS A 293 -20.04 -5.22 5.76
C LYS A 293 -18.97 -5.97 6.56
N GLN A 294 -19.40 -6.78 7.52
CA GLN A 294 -18.48 -7.67 8.25
C GLN A 294 -17.86 -8.72 7.32
N GLY A 295 -16.64 -9.12 7.64
CA GLY A 295 -15.89 -10.14 6.92
C GLY A 295 -15.11 -9.65 5.71
N VAL A 296 -15.31 -8.39 5.25
CA VAL A 296 -14.46 -7.80 4.20
C VAL A 296 -13.17 -7.23 4.81
N CYS A 297 -12.13 -7.10 4.00
CA CYS A 297 -10.89 -6.46 4.42
C CYS A 297 -11.08 -4.94 4.48
N VAL A 298 -10.72 -4.32 5.61
CA VAL A 298 -10.78 -2.87 5.84
C VAL A 298 -9.45 -2.35 6.34
N GLU A 299 -9.12 -1.12 5.98
CA GLU A 299 -7.95 -0.39 6.44
C GLU A 299 -8.32 0.50 7.61
N VAL A 300 -7.67 0.29 8.75
CA VAL A 300 -8.00 0.96 10.02
C VAL A 300 -6.74 1.24 10.85
N PRO A 301 -6.77 2.25 11.74
CA PRO A 301 -5.72 2.46 12.73
C PRO A 301 -5.52 1.23 13.60
N THR A 302 -4.31 0.77 13.68
CA THR A 302 -3.92 -0.53 14.25
C THR A 302 -2.66 -0.36 15.10
N VAL A 303 -2.49 -1.19 16.11
CA VAL A 303 -1.25 -1.29 16.88
C VAL A 303 -0.75 -2.73 16.90
N ALA A 304 0.55 -2.90 16.70
CA ALA A 304 1.28 -4.14 16.97
C ALA A 304 1.90 -4.07 18.36
N THR A 305 1.76 -5.14 19.13
CA THR A 305 2.29 -5.32 20.47
C THR A 305 2.67 -6.79 20.69
N GLU A 306 3.22 -7.15 21.85
CA GLU A 306 3.41 -8.55 22.26
C GLU A 306 2.12 -9.39 22.17
N ALA A 307 0.95 -8.77 22.36
CA ALA A 307 -0.35 -9.45 22.24
C ALA A 307 -0.80 -9.68 20.77
N GLY A 308 -0.02 -9.23 19.80
CA GLY A 308 -0.31 -9.33 18.37
C GLY A 308 -0.73 -7.99 17.76
N ILE A 309 -1.44 -8.07 16.62
CA ILE A 309 -1.89 -6.93 15.81
C ILE A 309 -3.37 -6.71 16.05
N VAL A 310 -3.73 -5.53 16.57
CA VAL A 310 -5.11 -5.22 16.95
C VAL A 310 -5.52 -3.82 16.50
N PRO A 311 -6.79 -3.60 16.07
CA PRO A 311 -7.28 -2.26 15.76
C PRO A 311 -7.42 -1.42 17.03
N ILE A 312 -7.18 -0.11 16.90
CA ILE A 312 -7.14 0.79 18.07
C ILE A 312 -8.54 1.25 18.48
N LYS A 313 -9.40 1.50 17.50
CA LYS A 313 -10.74 2.05 17.72
C LYS A 313 -11.76 1.57 16.70
N GLN A 314 -13.03 1.61 17.09
CA GLN A 314 -14.15 1.44 16.18
C GLN A 314 -14.45 2.76 15.45
N ILE A 315 -14.77 2.67 14.18
CA ILE A 315 -14.97 3.82 13.28
C ILE A 315 -16.32 3.67 12.56
N THR A 316 -16.98 4.80 12.34
CA THR A 316 -18.09 4.90 11.38
C THR A 316 -17.66 5.86 10.27
N LEU A 317 -17.68 5.40 9.02
CA LEU A 317 -17.35 6.27 7.89
C LEU A 317 -18.48 7.30 7.68
N PRO A 318 -18.17 8.52 7.24
CA PRO A 318 -19.17 9.49 6.80
C PRO A 318 -20.05 8.94 5.67
N ASP A 319 -21.26 9.54 5.51
CA ASP A 319 -22.19 9.23 4.42
C ASP A 319 -21.70 9.73 3.07
#